data_d27734d78cd5967158b42822cb0c35d0
#
_entry.id   d27734d78cd5967158b42822cb0c35d0
#
_cell.length_a   1.000
_cell.length_b   1.000
_cell.length_c   1.000
_cell.angle_alpha   90.00
_cell.angle_beta   90.00
_cell.angle_gamma   90.00
#
_symmetry.space_group_name_H-M   'P 1'
#
loop_
_entity.id
_entity.type
_entity.pdbx_description
1 polymer ?
#
loop_
_entity_poly.entity_id
_entity_poly.type
_entity_poly.pdbx_seq_one_letter_code
_entity_poly.pdbx_strand_id
1 'polypeptide(L)'
;MAQHPVLKPDKDVPEFVTPKMGYYYVLDAGSNIARVNWTVSGGSFSLGSSQTSIPGGNFYGITVYWDNVKSTNGSTPQGKLTAEVYYSSGVSGVQSASYTQKIKSLNGVTPPSLTSKTSTNLDYGVQNITVLLGQKFYYPGQTTTGDKNLVTKYEWTLPEGWKSGTQTGVFTTSSESINITTNNVGTGTVKVRGVNQGAEFDKSGYSSISFTRKFGFTAYPTSVPFGKTQTNTFTTQLVKGMTYEWSTPSGWKINNGGNTKEGLELNSVSITSSVCPTDGIVKVRLKKNGEVSQWYNCPYKGISDPAITSTAAYQFEYSTLALDVASSSLSKATWSGTGIYVASGQGTAAPKVIFTKSGSVTVQAVVSLSGCSGVRTISKTFTVSPFRYLISGESVICYNGNYTISNVTVPSEVQLTWSYTNGKLEIQGGQSTKTVSVGIAPGKFGDEWIRLTASLGGQSAAVSKAIYAGYPTVTKVTEPSECTPKSRGEFYSESSL
;
A
#
# COMPACT_ATOMS: atom_id res chain seq x y z
N MET A 1 61.14 -49.45 -6.98
CA MET A 1 59.83 -48.75 -7.20
C MET A 1 59.81 -47.56 -6.30
N ALA A 2 59.58 -46.35 -6.82
CA ALA A 2 59.44 -45.14 -5.97
C ALA A 2 58.15 -45.30 -5.17
N GLN A 3 58.29 -45.33 -3.84
CA GLN A 3 57.13 -45.40 -2.94
C GLN A 3 56.45 -44.02 -2.94
N HIS A 4 55.23 -43.95 -3.44
CA HIS A 4 54.49 -42.71 -3.35
C HIS A 4 54.05 -42.46 -1.89
N PRO A 5 54.25 -41.25 -1.36
CA PRO A 5 53.83 -40.95 0.01
C PRO A 5 52.35 -41.07 0.19
N VAL A 6 51.91 -41.65 1.29
CA VAL A 6 50.52 -41.81 1.65
C VAL A 6 50.25 -41.06 2.96
N LEU A 7 49.31 -40.12 2.92
CA LEU A 7 48.83 -39.41 4.09
C LEU A 7 47.51 -39.97 4.55
N LYS A 8 47.40 -40.37 5.80
CA LYS A 8 46.20 -40.97 6.39
C LYS A 8 45.99 -40.44 7.84
N PRO A 9 44.75 -40.45 8.30
CA PRO A 9 44.46 -40.19 9.71
C PRO A 9 45.03 -41.35 10.56
N ASP A 10 45.42 -41.03 11.80
CA ASP A 10 45.68 -42.08 12.78
C ASP A 10 44.38 -42.84 13.11
N LYS A 11 44.52 -44.08 13.61
CA LYS A 11 43.42 -44.99 13.90
C LYS A 11 42.30 -44.41 14.75
N ASP A 12 42.61 -43.45 15.59
CA ASP A 12 41.71 -42.81 16.53
C ASP A 12 41.03 -41.53 15.97
N VAL A 13 41.38 -41.10 14.74
CA VAL A 13 40.78 -39.92 14.09
C VAL A 13 39.44 -40.34 13.45
N PRO A 14 38.32 -39.78 13.93
CA PRO A 14 37.03 -40.10 13.36
C PRO A 14 36.85 -39.52 11.96
N GLU A 15 35.94 -40.09 11.17
CA GLU A 15 35.59 -39.60 9.83
C GLU A 15 35.21 -38.11 9.82
N PHE A 16 34.47 -37.69 10.87
CA PHE A 16 34.08 -36.29 11.12
C PHE A 16 34.76 -35.77 12.35
N VAL A 17 35.63 -34.83 12.22
CA VAL A 17 36.37 -34.22 13.34
C VAL A 17 35.65 -32.99 13.89
N THR A 18 35.82 -32.74 15.19
CA THR A 18 35.28 -31.55 15.86
C THR A 18 36.24 -30.37 15.69
N PRO A 19 35.75 -29.17 15.33
CA PRO A 19 36.58 -27.99 15.24
C PRO A 19 37.39 -27.69 16.54
N LYS A 20 38.61 -27.19 16.37
CA LYS A 20 39.50 -26.77 17.45
C LYS A 20 39.98 -27.88 18.39
N MET A 21 39.70 -29.14 18.05
CA MET A 21 40.35 -30.29 18.68
C MET A 21 41.52 -30.75 17.83
N GLY A 22 42.61 -31.20 18.48
CA GLY A 22 43.79 -31.72 17.80
C GLY A 22 43.60 -33.16 17.35
N TYR A 23 43.90 -33.43 16.10
CA TYR A 23 43.83 -34.75 15.50
C TYR A 23 45.15 -35.09 14.82
N TYR A 24 45.69 -36.29 15.06
CA TYR A 24 46.97 -36.71 14.56
C TYR A 24 46.85 -37.43 13.20
N TYR A 25 47.72 -37.04 12.27
CA TYR A 25 47.78 -37.64 10.92
C TYR A 25 49.18 -38.20 10.71
N VAL A 26 49.23 -39.40 10.10
CA VAL A 26 50.45 -40.15 9.86
C VAL A 26 50.81 -40.05 8.38
N LEU A 27 52.08 -39.78 8.12
CA LEU A 27 52.67 -39.82 6.79
C LEU A 27 53.47 -41.12 6.64
N ASP A 28 53.07 -41.98 5.68
CA ASP A 28 53.83 -43.14 5.27
C ASP A 28 54.52 -42.81 3.95
N ALA A 29 55.82 -42.47 4.03
CA ALA A 29 56.60 -42.02 2.88
C ALA A 29 57.91 -42.84 2.70
N GLY A 30 58.05 -43.97 3.41
CA GLY A 30 59.21 -44.85 3.33
C GLY A 30 60.47 -44.29 4.01
N SER A 31 61.63 -44.79 3.59
CA SER A 31 62.95 -44.38 4.08
C SER A 31 63.54 -43.22 3.23
N ASN A 32 64.62 -42.59 3.77
CA ASN A 32 65.39 -41.58 3.05
C ASN A 32 64.70 -40.21 2.86
N ILE A 33 63.77 -39.84 3.75
CA ILE A 33 63.17 -38.52 3.77
C ILE A 33 64.19 -37.48 4.25
N ALA A 34 64.44 -36.44 3.44
CA ALA A 34 65.31 -35.34 3.81
C ALA A 34 64.56 -34.28 4.60
N ARG A 35 63.30 -33.99 4.17
CA ARG A 35 62.40 -33.04 4.87
C ARG A 35 60.96 -33.24 4.42
N VAL A 36 60.03 -32.76 5.22
CA VAL A 36 58.61 -32.68 4.87
C VAL A 36 58.13 -31.23 5.12
N ASN A 37 57.48 -30.63 4.13
CA ASN A 37 56.77 -29.39 4.32
C ASN A 37 55.28 -29.72 4.46
N TRP A 38 54.72 -29.27 5.58
CA TRP A 38 53.29 -29.45 5.84
C TRP A 38 52.53 -28.20 5.53
N THR A 39 51.39 -28.31 4.88
CA THR A 39 50.41 -27.22 4.71
C THR A 39 49.03 -27.71 5.05
N VAL A 40 48.23 -26.83 5.67
CA VAL A 40 46.84 -27.11 6.00
C VAL A 40 45.97 -25.98 5.53
N SER A 41 44.81 -26.35 4.97
CA SER A 41 43.74 -25.40 4.61
C SER A 41 42.49 -25.74 5.42
N GLY A 42 41.89 -24.79 6.05
CA GLY A 42 40.74 -24.97 6.97
C GLY A 42 41.13 -25.50 8.35
N GLY A 43 42.36 -25.23 8.77
CA GLY A 43 42.89 -25.60 10.08
C GLY A 43 44.21 -24.93 10.36
N SER A 44 44.84 -25.28 11.51
CA SER A 44 46.14 -24.82 11.93
C SER A 44 46.93 -25.94 12.62
N PHE A 45 48.23 -25.80 12.72
CA PHE A 45 49.12 -26.76 13.41
C PHE A 45 49.27 -26.49 14.92
N SER A 46 48.68 -25.42 15.42
CA SER A 46 48.68 -25.08 16.83
C SER A 46 47.35 -24.46 17.22
N LEU A 47 46.80 -24.83 18.37
CA LEU A 47 45.52 -24.31 18.87
C LEU A 47 45.59 -22.80 19.08
N GLY A 48 44.66 -22.08 18.50
CA GLY A 48 44.58 -20.61 18.60
C GLY A 48 45.60 -19.86 17.72
N SER A 49 46.35 -20.57 16.88
CA SER A 49 47.34 -20.00 15.96
C SER A 49 46.82 -19.93 14.54
N SER A 50 47.35 -19.02 13.74
CA SER A 50 47.15 -18.96 12.28
C SER A 50 48.24 -19.74 11.50
N GLN A 51 49.01 -20.57 12.16
CA GLN A 51 50.08 -21.33 11.52
C GLN A 51 49.53 -22.43 10.61
N THR A 52 49.54 -22.20 9.30
CA THR A 52 49.04 -23.10 8.26
C THR A 52 50.17 -23.80 7.48
N SER A 53 51.43 -23.56 7.81
CA SER A 53 52.58 -24.12 7.17
C SER A 53 53.69 -24.42 8.17
N ILE A 54 54.33 -25.59 8.06
CA ILE A 54 55.56 -25.96 8.79
C ILE A 54 56.58 -26.40 7.76
N PRO A 55 57.56 -25.57 7.45
CA PRO A 55 58.64 -25.94 6.55
C PRO A 55 59.77 -26.72 7.31
N GLY A 56 60.15 -27.86 6.75
CA GLY A 56 61.30 -28.61 7.18
C GLY A 56 61.15 -29.44 8.45
N GLY A 57 61.69 -30.62 8.47
CA GLY A 57 61.73 -31.58 9.58
C GLY A 57 61.45 -32.99 9.11
N ASN A 58 61.99 -33.99 9.80
CA ASN A 58 61.70 -35.41 9.56
C ASN A 58 60.48 -35.84 10.35
N PHE A 59 59.35 -35.32 9.99
CA PHE A 59 58.10 -35.64 10.68
C PHE A 59 57.30 -36.69 9.89
N TYR A 60 57.06 -37.84 10.50
CA TYR A 60 56.22 -38.91 9.97
C TYR A 60 54.73 -38.72 10.37
N GLY A 61 54.41 -37.64 11.08
CA GLY A 61 53.06 -37.31 11.41
C GLY A 61 52.94 -35.91 12.05
N ILE A 62 51.73 -35.40 12.09
CA ILE A 62 51.47 -34.05 12.61
C ILE A 62 50.07 -33.95 13.22
N THR A 63 49.94 -33.12 14.24
CA THR A 63 48.63 -32.75 14.81
C THR A 63 48.07 -31.55 14.09
N VAL A 64 46.79 -31.64 13.70
CA VAL A 64 46.04 -30.55 13.07
C VAL A 64 44.84 -30.19 13.93
N TYR A 65 44.65 -28.90 14.15
CA TYR A 65 43.49 -28.29 14.79
C TYR A 65 42.62 -27.69 13.68
N TRP A 66 41.53 -28.36 13.33
CA TRP A 66 40.66 -27.92 12.25
C TRP A 66 39.85 -26.70 12.65
N ASP A 67 39.65 -25.79 11.71
CA ASP A 67 38.86 -24.59 11.93
C ASP A 67 37.33 -24.88 11.82
N ASN A 68 36.57 -23.92 12.31
CA ASN A 68 35.13 -23.92 12.10
C ASN A 68 34.80 -23.47 10.66
N VAL A 69 35.03 -24.37 9.70
CA VAL A 69 34.88 -24.09 8.27
C VAL A 69 33.41 -23.97 7.90
N LYS A 70 33.08 -22.89 7.20
CA LYS A 70 31.70 -22.66 6.75
C LYS A 70 31.29 -23.67 5.69
N SER A 71 30.07 -24.25 5.84
CA SER A 71 29.43 -25.00 4.76
C SER A 71 29.12 -24.09 3.58
N THR A 72 29.48 -24.46 2.38
CA THR A 72 29.15 -23.77 1.14
C THR A 72 28.26 -24.65 0.27
N ASN A 73 27.17 -24.09 -0.25
CA ASN A 73 26.22 -24.76 -1.15
C ASN A 73 25.70 -26.12 -0.63
N GLY A 74 25.51 -26.24 0.69
CA GLY A 74 24.99 -27.48 1.28
C GLY A 74 25.99 -28.64 1.32
N SER A 75 27.27 -28.41 1.02
CA SER A 75 28.32 -29.43 1.12
C SER A 75 28.84 -29.60 2.54
N THR A 76 29.31 -30.80 2.86
CA THR A 76 30.01 -31.06 4.12
C THR A 76 31.26 -30.19 4.22
N PRO A 77 31.45 -29.43 5.31
CA PRO A 77 32.69 -28.69 5.51
C PRO A 77 33.90 -29.59 5.53
N GLN A 78 34.95 -29.21 4.82
CA GLN A 78 36.18 -29.98 4.68
C GLN A 78 37.40 -29.13 4.86
N GLY A 79 38.43 -29.72 5.44
CA GLY A 79 39.79 -29.19 5.46
C GLY A 79 40.74 -30.11 4.68
N LYS A 80 41.85 -29.57 4.17
CA LYS A 80 42.86 -30.32 3.44
C LYS A 80 44.20 -30.20 4.11
N LEU A 81 44.79 -31.34 4.43
CA LEU A 81 46.17 -31.46 4.88
C LEU A 81 47.03 -31.94 3.72
N THR A 82 48.18 -31.32 3.47
CA THR A 82 49.13 -31.70 2.42
C THR A 82 50.54 -31.84 2.99
N ALA A 83 51.22 -32.88 2.58
CA ALA A 83 52.63 -33.10 2.88
C ALA A 83 53.42 -33.11 1.57
N GLU A 84 54.40 -32.25 1.44
CA GLU A 84 55.39 -32.27 0.38
C GLU A 84 56.66 -32.92 0.92
N VAL A 85 57.05 -34.05 0.34
CA VAL A 85 58.15 -34.90 0.81
C VAL A 85 59.34 -34.71 -0.11
N TYR A 86 60.46 -34.40 0.46
CA TYR A 86 61.74 -34.26 -0.18
C TYR A 86 62.63 -35.44 0.25
N TYR A 87 63.19 -36.21 -0.69
CA TYR A 87 64.03 -37.37 -0.46
C TYR A 87 65.49 -37.01 -0.58
N SER A 88 66.32 -37.60 0.27
CA SER A 88 67.80 -37.40 0.27
C SER A 88 68.50 -38.19 -0.84
N SER A 89 67.92 -39.28 -1.32
CA SER A 89 68.43 -40.10 -2.41
C SER A 89 67.35 -40.98 -3.06
N GLY A 90 67.52 -41.33 -4.30
CA GLY A 90 66.70 -42.36 -5.00
C GLY A 90 65.37 -41.91 -5.62
N VAL A 91 64.91 -40.70 -5.35
CA VAL A 91 63.67 -40.11 -5.91
C VAL A 91 63.98 -38.70 -6.37
N SER A 92 63.86 -38.45 -7.66
CA SER A 92 63.98 -37.08 -8.20
C SER A 92 62.72 -36.30 -8.05
N GLY A 93 62.80 -35.05 -7.53
CA GLY A 93 61.69 -34.12 -7.36
C GLY A 93 60.97 -34.24 -6.04
N VAL A 94 59.98 -33.37 -5.86
CA VAL A 94 59.08 -33.32 -4.69
C VAL A 94 57.90 -34.24 -4.92
N GLN A 95 57.62 -35.11 -3.95
CA GLN A 95 56.40 -35.94 -3.95
C GLN A 95 55.36 -35.31 -2.99
N SER A 96 54.12 -35.30 -3.39
CA SER A 96 53.03 -34.72 -2.59
C SER A 96 52.00 -35.77 -2.21
N ALA A 97 51.58 -35.77 -0.95
CA ALA A 97 50.43 -36.51 -0.45
C ALA A 97 49.42 -35.57 0.17
N SER A 98 48.17 -35.79 0.00
CA SER A 98 47.13 -34.97 0.65
C SER A 98 46.00 -35.83 1.20
N TYR A 99 45.38 -35.32 2.27
CA TYR A 99 44.18 -35.92 2.87
C TYR A 99 43.14 -34.85 3.08
N THR A 100 41.88 -35.19 2.77
CA THR A 100 40.74 -34.31 2.98
C THR A 100 39.92 -34.83 4.16
N GLN A 101 39.84 -33.99 5.21
CA GLN A 101 39.14 -34.32 6.43
C GLN A 101 37.74 -33.65 6.46
N LYS A 102 36.71 -34.45 6.74
CA LYS A 102 35.36 -33.91 7.02
C LYS A 102 35.28 -33.28 8.41
N ILE A 103 34.72 -32.11 8.50
CA ILE A 103 34.66 -31.32 9.74
C ILE A 103 33.22 -31.21 10.22
N LYS A 104 32.98 -31.48 11.49
CA LYS A 104 31.68 -31.28 12.16
C LYS A 104 31.43 -29.79 12.43
N SER A 105 31.27 -29.00 11.41
CA SER A 105 30.98 -27.59 11.55
C SER A 105 29.52 -27.29 11.28
N LEU A 106 28.88 -26.61 12.19
CA LEU A 106 27.51 -26.06 12.04
C LEU A 106 27.51 -24.70 11.36
N ASN A 107 28.68 -24.11 11.13
CA ASN A 107 28.81 -22.80 10.50
C ASN A 107 28.28 -22.85 9.05
N GLY A 108 27.25 -22.04 8.78
CA GLY A 108 26.58 -22.02 7.48
C GLY A 108 25.56 -23.14 7.24
N VAL A 109 25.32 -23.99 8.23
CA VAL A 109 24.22 -24.96 8.19
C VAL A 109 22.90 -24.22 8.40
N THR A 110 21.94 -24.47 7.51
CA THR A 110 20.59 -23.95 7.67
C THR A 110 19.84 -24.81 8.69
N PRO A 111 19.34 -24.25 9.79
CA PRO A 111 18.57 -25.02 10.75
C PRO A 111 17.24 -25.48 10.14
N PRO A 112 16.67 -26.59 10.63
CA PRO A 112 15.32 -26.98 10.26
C PRO A 112 14.31 -25.93 10.72
N SER A 113 13.17 -25.87 10.06
CA SER A 113 12.10 -24.94 10.39
C SER A 113 11.55 -25.22 11.80
N LEU A 114 11.17 -24.16 12.51
CA LEU A 114 10.40 -24.25 13.74
C LEU A 114 8.92 -24.39 13.44
N THR A 115 8.25 -25.22 14.21
CA THR A 115 6.80 -25.36 14.20
C THR A 115 6.24 -25.16 15.62
N SER A 116 4.97 -24.81 15.71
CA SER A 116 4.25 -24.70 16.97
C SER A 116 3.08 -25.68 16.96
N LYS A 117 2.83 -26.36 18.10
CA LYS A 117 1.63 -27.19 18.30
C LYS A 117 0.38 -26.34 18.48
N THR A 118 0.54 -25.06 18.79
CA THR A 118 -0.55 -24.10 18.94
C THR A 118 -0.50 -23.08 17.82
N SER A 119 -1.58 -22.31 17.63
CA SER A 119 -1.61 -21.20 16.68
C SER A 119 -0.48 -20.22 16.98
N THR A 120 0.17 -19.67 15.94
CA THR A 120 1.12 -18.56 16.06
C THR A 120 0.43 -17.21 16.29
N ASN A 121 -0.89 -17.18 16.15
CA ASN A 121 -1.73 -16.04 16.47
C ASN A 121 -2.46 -16.31 17.79
N LEU A 122 -1.89 -15.84 18.89
CA LEU A 122 -2.26 -16.14 20.25
C LEU A 122 -3.43 -15.27 20.74
N ASP A 123 -4.20 -15.78 21.68
CA ASP A 123 -5.11 -14.96 22.46
C ASP A 123 -4.35 -14.15 23.53
N TYR A 124 -4.93 -13.04 23.99
CA TYR A 124 -4.38 -12.27 25.11
C TYR A 124 -4.48 -13.04 26.43
N GLY A 125 -3.60 -12.70 27.35
CA GLY A 125 -3.40 -13.42 28.60
C GLY A 125 -2.19 -14.37 28.49
N VAL A 126 -1.82 -14.94 29.62
CA VAL A 126 -0.75 -15.95 29.69
C VAL A 126 -1.17 -17.18 28.88
N GLN A 127 -0.31 -17.61 27.97
CA GLN A 127 -0.52 -18.79 27.13
C GLN A 127 0.62 -19.78 27.34
N ASN A 128 0.32 -21.06 27.32
CA ASN A 128 1.31 -22.13 27.25
C ASN A 128 1.38 -22.66 25.83
N ILE A 129 2.55 -22.55 25.21
CA ILE A 129 2.79 -22.97 23.84
C ILE A 129 3.94 -23.97 23.80
N THR A 130 3.89 -24.90 22.85
CA THR A 130 4.99 -25.82 22.60
C THR A 130 5.59 -25.50 21.23
N VAL A 131 6.88 -25.20 21.20
CA VAL A 131 7.65 -24.98 19.98
C VAL A 131 8.61 -26.14 19.80
N LEU A 132 8.70 -26.65 18.58
CA LEU A 132 9.53 -27.81 18.25
C LEU A 132 10.20 -27.61 16.90
N LEU A 133 11.34 -28.28 16.72
CA LEU A 133 11.99 -28.42 15.42
C LEU A 133 11.14 -29.33 14.54
N GLY A 134 10.97 -28.96 13.28
CA GLY A 134 10.24 -29.77 12.29
C GLY A 134 10.94 -31.08 11.94
N GLN A 135 12.26 -31.09 12.06
CA GLN A 135 13.12 -32.27 11.85
C GLN A 135 14.43 -32.08 12.62
N LYS A 136 15.24 -33.15 12.71
CA LYS A 136 16.57 -33.08 13.32
C LYS A 136 17.54 -32.27 12.48
N PHE A 137 18.57 -31.72 13.12
CA PHE A 137 19.71 -31.12 12.40
C PHE A 137 20.56 -32.20 11.80
N TYR A 138 20.80 -32.15 10.51
CA TYR A 138 21.75 -33.01 9.81
C TYR A 138 22.83 -32.14 9.14
N TYR A 139 24.03 -32.70 9.05
CA TYR A 139 25.03 -32.09 8.20
C TYR A 139 24.65 -32.20 6.73
N PRO A 140 25.05 -31.24 5.90
CA PRO A 140 24.81 -31.34 4.46
C PRO A 140 25.34 -32.65 3.88
N GLY A 141 24.52 -33.34 3.05
CA GLY A 141 24.86 -34.58 2.44
C GLY A 141 24.58 -35.84 3.26
N GLN A 142 24.05 -35.73 4.49
CA GLN A 142 23.58 -36.86 5.27
C GLN A 142 22.10 -37.13 5.06
N THR A 143 21.69 -38.38 4.98
CA THR A 143 20.33 -38.83 4.83
C THR A 143 19.73 -39.19 6.20
N THR A 144 18.41 -39.15 6.31
CA THR A 144 17.65 -39.27 7.57
C THR A 144 17.67 -40.70 8.19
N THR A 145 18.21 -41.67 7.48
CA THR A 145 18.23 -43.08 7.90
C THR A 145 19.64 -43.49 8.32
N GLY A 146 19.84 -43.59 9.61
CA GLY A 146 21.08 -44.16 10.20
C GLY A 146 22.12 -43.16 10.68
N ASP A 147 21.99 -41.90 10.36
CA ASP A 147 22.96 -40.87 10.74
C ASP A 147 22.71 -40.35 12.16
N LYS A 148 23.78 -40.24 12.93
CA LYS A 148 23.73 -39.71 14.28
C LYS A 148 23.39 -38.22 14.23
N ASN A 149 22.47 -37.78 15.07
CA ASN A 149 22.26 -36.36 15.31
C ASN A 149 23.53 -35.73 15.83
N LEU A 150 24.11 -34.84 15.04
CA LEU A 150 25.41 -34.22 15.37
C LEU A 150 25.26 -32.99 16.26
N VAL A 151 24.03 -32.49 16.42
CA VAL A 151 23.70 -31.41 17.35
C VAL A 151 23.26 -32.06 18.66
N THR A 152 24.02 -31.80 19.69
CA THR A 152 23.73 -32.34 21.03
C THR A 152 23.06 -31.33 21.95
N LYS A 153 23.14 -30.05 21.61
CA LYS A 153 22.51 -28.97 22.33
C LYS A 153 21.86 -27.97 21.37
N TYR A 154 20.79 -27.38 21.84
CA TYR A 154 20.05 -26.31 21.16
C TYR A 154 20.10 -25.05 21.99
N GLU A 155 20.51 -23.94 21.40
CA GLU A 155 20.45 -22.63 22.03
C GLU A 155 19.16 -21.96 21.59
N TRP A 156 18.27 -21.77 22.54
CA TRP A 156 16.98 -21.11 22.36
C TRP A 156 17.06 -19.66 22.79
N THR A 157 16.36 -18.80 22.09
CA THR A 157 16.16 -17.40 22.45
C THR A 157 14.67 -17.11 22.54
N LEU A 158 14.22 -16.66 23.71
CA LEU A 158 12.85 -16.28 23.98
C LEU A 158 12.67 -14.77 23.93
N PRO A 159 11.49 -14.28 23.54
CA PRO A 159 11.11 -12.89 23.72
C PRO A 159 11.15 -12.47 25.18
N GLU A 160 11.32 -11.16 25.42
CA GLU A 160 11.28 -10.59 26.75
C GLU A 160 9.97 -10.92 27.48
N GLY A 161 10.09 -11.28 28.76
CA GLY A 161 8.95 -11.67 29.60
C GLY A 161 8.37 -13.07 29.33
N TRP A 162 8.91 -13.81 28.34
CA TRP A 162 8.53 -15.20 28.09
C TRP A 162 9.51 -16.13 28.81
N LYS A 163 9.04 -17.31 29.21
CA LYS A 163 9.87 -18.28 29.94
C LYS A 163 9.57 -19.74 29.53
N SER A 164 10.59 -20.57 29.63
CA SER A 164 10.48 -22.03 29.54
C SER A 164 10.90 -22.65 30.88
N GLY A 165 9.92 -23.07 31.69
CA GLY A 165 10.17 -23.34 33.10
C GLY A 165 10.67 -22.10 33.82
N THR A 166 11.89 -22.17 34.36
CA THR A 166 12.59 -21.02 34.99
C THR A 166 13.50 -20.25 34.03
N GLN A 167 13.72 -20.74 32.82
CA GLN A 167 14.64 -20.15 31.83
C GLN A 167 14.01 -18.95 31.12
N THR A 168 14.77 -17.88 30.92
CA THR A 168 14.38 -16.67 30.20
C THR A 168 15.50 -16.26 29.24
N GLY A 169 15.19 -15.44 28.24
CA GLY A 169 16.17 -14.94 27.29
C GLY A 169 16.86 -16.04 26.49
N VAL A 170 18.18 -16.15 26.58
CA VAL A 170 18.99 -17.14 25.87
C VAL A 170 19.41 -18.25 26.80
N PHE A 171 19.14 -19.50 26.44
CA PHE A 171 19.53 -20.68 27.21
C PHE A 171 19.75 -21.90 26.31
N THR A 172 20.41 -22.92 26.83
CA THR A 172 20.67 -24.16 26.09
C THR A 172 19.95 -25.35 26.69
N THR A 173 19.51 -26.27 25.84
CA THR A 173 18.91 -27.56 26.23
C THR A 173 19.31 -28.66 25.25
N SER A 174 19.18 -29.92 25.65
CA SER A 174 19.31 -31.07 24.73
C SER A 174 17.99 -31.40 24.00
N SER A 175 16.88 -30.76 24.37
CA SER A 175 15.58 -31.03 23.80
C SER A 175 15.34 -30.28 22.47
N GLU A 176 14.80 -30.97 21.49
CA GLU A 176 14.35 -30.46 20.21
C GLU A 176 13.01 -29.66 20.32
N SER A 177 12.42 -29.64 21.48
CA SER A 177 11.18 -28.93 21.76
C SER A 177 11.23 -28.26 23.13
N ILE A 178 10.54 -27.13 23.28
CA ILE A 178 10.38 -26.44 24.55
C ILE A 178 8.92 -26.04 24.77
N ASN A 179 8.51 -26.07 26.04
CA ASN A 179 7.25 -25.50 26.48
C ASN A 179 7.49 -24.07 26.96
N ILE A 180 6.77 -23.13 26.42
CA ILE A 180 6.92 -21.72 26.69
C ILE A 180 5.66 -21.17 27.34
N THR A 181 5.81 -20.48 28.45
CA THR A 181 4.78 -19.65 29.06
C THR A 181 5.01 -18.21 28.63
N THR A 182 4.01 -17.64 27.93
CA THR A 182 4.08 -16.25 27.45
C THR A 182 3.66 -15.27 28.55
N ASN A 183 3.95 -13.99 28.37
CA ASN A 183 3.34 -12.93 29.17
C ASN A 183 1.90 -12.61 28.70
N ASN A 184 1.23 -11.62 29.31
CA ASN A 184 -0.17 -11.30 29.02
C ASN A 184 -0.41 -10.67 27.66
N VAL A 185 0.51 -9.81 27.19
CA VAL A 185 0.29 -8.91 26.04
C VAL A 185 1.39 -8.99 24.96
N GLY A 186 2.53 -9.62 25.29
CA GLY A 186 3.72 -9.63 24.41
C GLY A 186 3.53 -10.45 23.15
N THR A 187 4.13 -9.97 22.09
CA THR A 187 4.39 -10.69 20.84
C THR A 187 5.89 -10.93 20.74
N GLY A 188 6.33 -11.80 19.87
CA GLY A 188 7.76 -11.98 19.72
C GLY A 188 8.16 -13.15 18.85
N THR A 189 9.47 -13.27 18.66
CA THR A 189 10.05 -14.32 17.83
C THR A 189 10.89 -15.24 18.70
N VAL A 190 10.50 -16.51 18.74
CA VAL A 190 11.30 -17.59 19.32
C VAL A 190 12.33 -18.02 18.29
N LYS A 191 13.58 -18.11 18.69
CA LYS A 191 14.68 -18.55 17.81
C LYS A 191 15.38 -19.75 18.41
N VAL A 192 15.94 -20.59 17.55
CA VAL A 192 16.78 -21.71 17.94
C VAL A 192 17.94 -21.87 16.98
N ARG A 193 19.08 -22.30 17.49
CA ARG A 193 20.21 -22.78 16.68
C ARG A 193 20.83 -24.01 17.33
N GLY A 194 21.47 -24.83 16.51
CA GLY A 194 22.27 -25.95 16.98
C GLY A 194 23.60 -25.49 17.53
N VAL A 195 24.05 -26.17 18.59
CA VAL A 195 25.40 -25.98 19.18
C VAL A 195 26.06 -27.36 19.26
N ASN A 196 27.28 -27.46 18.76
CA ASN A 196 28.04 -28.68 18.81
C ASN A 196 28.64 -28.88 20.22
N GLN A 197 28.54 -30.08 20.76
CA GLN A 197 29.07 -30.40 22.06
C GLN A 197 30.61 -30.30 22.04
N GLY A 198 31.18 -29.58 23.00
CA GLY A 198 32.65 -29.38 23.13
C GLY A 198 33.21 -28.20 22.32
N ALA A 199 32.37 -27.54 21.49
CA ALA A 199 32.79 -26.38 20.72
C ALA A 199 31.73 -25.26 20.83
N GLU A 200 31.77 -24.46 21.89
CA GLU A 200 30.85 -23.34 22.14
C GLU A 200 30.81 -22.31 21.01
N PHE A 201 31.84 -22.28 20.17
CA PHE A 201 31.95 -21.42 19.00
C PHE A 201 31.36 -22.04 17.73
N ASP A 202 31.06 -23.35 17.72
CA ASP A 202 30.49 -24.02 16.56
C ASP A 202 28.97 -24.01 16.64
N LYS A 203 28.37 -22.96 16.06
CA LYS A 203 26.92 -22.70 16.09
C LYS A 203 26.37 -22.59 14.67
N SER A 204 25.18 -23.14 14.45
CA SER A 204 24.44 -22.97 13.21
C SER A 204 23.88 -21.56 13.07
N GLY A 205 23.29 -21.24 11.92
CA GLY A 205 22.36 -20.14 11.78
C GLY A 205 21.14 -20.32 12.71
N TYR A 206 20.27 -19.30 12.78
CA TYR A 206 19.03 -19.37 13.53
C TYR A 206 17.87 -19.84 12.66
N SER A 207 17.02 -20.70 13.20
CA SER A 207 15.62 -20.85 12.78
C SER A 207 14.74 -20.04 13.70
N SER A 208 13.62 -19.52 13.20
CA SER A 208 12.76 -18.66 13.98
C SER A 208 11.27 -18.88 13.68
N ILE A 209 10.44 -18.66 14.68
CA ILE A 209 8.99 -18.62 14.56
C ILE A 209 8.45 -17.40 15.31
N SER A 210 7.61 -16.61 14.64
CA SER A 210 7.04 -15.40 15.22
C SER A 210 5.62 -15.64 15.67
N PHE A 211 5.30 -15.07 16.83
CA PHE A 211 3.98 -15.13 17.45
C PHE A 211 3.39 -13.72 17.52
N THR A 212 2.12 -13.62 17.16
CA THR A 212 1.32 -12.40 17.24
C THR A 212 0.16 -12.57 18.19
N ARG A 213 -0.54 -11.50 18.55
CA ARG A 213 -1.78 -11.56 19.33
C ARG A 213 -2.97 -11.25 18.45
N LYS A 214 -4.07 -11.99 18.62
CA LYS A 214 -5.35 -11.74 17.97
C LYS A 214 -5.97 -10.47 18.57
N PHE A 215 -5.91 -9.38 17.86
CA PHE A 215 -6.57 -8.15 18.25
C PHE A 215 -6.82 -7.27 17.04
N GLY A 216 -7.91 -6.53 17.05
CA GLY A 216 -8.21 -5.62 15.98
C GLY A 216 -9.47 -4.80 16.22
N PHE A 217 -9.67 -3.83 15.38
CA PHE A 217 -10.89 -3.04 15.32
C PHE A 217 -12.00 -3.85 14.66
N THR A 218 -13.18 -3.85 15.29
CA THR A 218 -14.40 -4.54 14.80
C THR A 218 -15.41 -3.55 14.22
N ALA A 219 -15.40 -2.29 14.69
CA ALA A 219 -16.19 -1.20 14.11
C ALA A 219 -15.42 0.11 14.16
N TYR A 220 -15.44 0.86 13.06
CA TYR A 220 -14.81 2.17 12.89
C TYR A 220 -15.35 2.84 11.63
N PRO A 221 -15.27 4.19 11.51
CA PRO A 221 -15.68 4.89 10.28
C PRO A 221 -14.68 4.62 9.15
N THR A 222 -15.15 4.68 7.91
CA THR A 222 -14.28 4.54 6.72
C THR A 222 -13.29 5.70 6.62
N SER A 223 -13.75 6.92 6.95
CA SER A 223 -12.97 8.15 6.96
C SER A 223 -13.60 9.17 7.91
N VAL A 224 -12.86 10.22 8.21
CA VAL A 224 -13.33 11.37 9.01
C VAL A 224 -13.39 12.60 8.11
N PRO A 225 -14.51 13.34 8.07
CA PRO A 225 -14.65 14.47 7.18
C PRO A 225 -13.80 15.67 7.62
N PHE A 226 -13.24 16.38 6.66
CA PHE A 226 -12.66 17.71 6.86
C PHE A 226 -13.75 18.77 6.83
N GLY A 227 -13.65 19.77 7.69
CA GLY A 227 -14.55 20.92 7.67
C GLY A 227 -15.78 20.80 8.55
N LYS A 228 -15.98 19.67 9.22
CA LYS A 228 -17.05 19.49 10.20
C LYS A 228 -16.64 18.52 11.31
N THR A 229 -17.16 18.72 12.50
CA THR A 229 -17.02 17.73 13.58
C THR A 229 -17.91 16.53 13.31
N GLN A 230 -17.40 15.35 13.57
CA GLN A 230 -18.17 14.11 13.50
C GLN A 230 -17.83 13.22 14.68
N THR A 231 -18.86 12.68 15.32
CA THR A 231 -18.70 11.69 16.38
C THR A 231 -18.95 10.31 15.80
N ASN A 232 -17.99 9.41 15.98
CA ASN A 232 -18.06 8.03 15.53
C ASN A 232 -17.73 7.09 16.68
N THR A 233 -18.32 5.90 16.67
CA THR A 233 -17.96 4.83 17.59
C THR A 233 -16.82 4.01 17.00
N PHE A 234 -15.78 3.80 17.81
CA PHE A 234 -14.66 2.91 17.51
C PHE A 234 -14.73 1.74 18.48
N THR A 235 -14.76 0.54 17.96
CA THR A 235 -14.89 -0.70 18.75
C THR A 235 -13.80 -1.67 18.35
N THR A 236 -13.25 -2.36 19.34
CA THR A 236 -12.29 -3.46 19.17
C THR A 236 -12.85 -4.75 19.74
N GLN A 237 -12.15 -5.82 19.53
CA GLN A 237 -12.41 -7.07 20.27
C GLN A 237 -12.40 -6.83 21.78
N LEU A 238 -13.39 -7.37 22.49
CA LEU A 238 -13.36 -7.41 23.96
C LEU A 238 -12.39 -8.50 24.43
N VAL A 239 -11.40 -8.09 25.22
CA VAL A 239 -10.49 -9.00 25.93
C VAL A 239 -10.72 -8.83 27.43
N LYS A 240 -11.33 -9.83 28.05
CA LYS A 240 -11.70 -9.78 29.47
C LYS A 240 -10.49 -9.56 30.39
N GLY A 241 -10.67 -8.72 31.38
CA GLY A 241 -9.67 -8.42 32.39
C GLY A 241 -8.45 -7.63 31.89
N MET A 242 -8.54 -7.03 30.70
CA MET A 242 -7.52 -6.11 30.16
C MET A 242 -7.98 -4.66 30.30
N THR A 243 -7.04 -3.78 30.57
CA THR A 243 -7.24 -2.33 30.51
C THR A 243 -6.89 -1.85 29.12
N TYR A 244 -7.77 -1.09 28.51
CA TYR A 244 -7.59 -0.46 27.20
C TYR A 244 -7.07 0.96 27.39
N GLU A 245 -6.05 1.33 26.66
CA GLU A 245 -5.59 2.69 26.54
C GLU A 245 -5.77 3.15 25.09
N TRP A 246 -6.68 4.10 24.90
CA TRP A 246 -7.00 4.73 23.63
C TRP A 246 -6.21 6.02 23.44
N SER A 247 -5.83 6.32 22.22
CA SER A 247 -5.19 7.58 21.85
C SER A 247 -5.66 8.01 20.47
N THR A 248 -5.92 9.29 20.32
CA THR A 248 -6.39 9.93 19.08
C THR A 248 -5.45 11.06 18.68
N PRO A 249 -5.53 11.55 17.42
CA PRO A 249 -4.83 12.75 17.00
C PRO A 249 -5.13 13.96 17.91
N SER A 250 -4.24 14.94 17.92
CA SER A 250 -4.43 16.18 18.66
C SER A 250 -5.73 16.90 18.23
N GLY A 251 -6.43 17.47 19.17
CA GLY A 251 -7.71 18.18 18.96
C GLY A 251 -8.94 17.28 18.81
N TRP A 252 -8.78 15.96 18.76
CA TRP A 252 -9.90 15.03 18.81
C TRP A 252 -10.24 14.69 20.27
N LYS A 253 -11.48 14.30 20.54
CA LYS A 253 -11.98 14.01 21.88
C LYS A 253 -12.48 12.58 21.97
N ILE A 254 -12.10 11.88 23.04
CA ILE A 254 -12.64 10.55 23.38
C ILE A 254 -13.69 10.72 24.47
N ASN A 255 -14.93 10.25 24.24
CA ASN A 255 -16.05 10.33 25.18
C ASN A 255 -16.21 11.75 25.75
N ASN A 256 -16.11 12.78 24.91
CA ASN A 256 -16.14 14.22 25.25
C ASN A 256 -15.00 14.68 26.20
N GLY A 257 -13.98 13.86 26.42
CA GLY A 257 -12.82 14.18 27.25
C GLY A 257 -11.60 14.62 26.43
N GLY A 258 -10.42 14.23 26.88
CA GLY A 258 -9.15 14.47 26.19
C GLY A 258 -8.92 13.56 24.97
N ASN A 259 -7.72 13.64 24.41
CA ASN A 259 -7.30 12.81 23.28
C ASN A 259 -6.72 11.45 23.71
N THR A 260 -6.72 11.13 24.98
CA THR A 260 -6.38 9.83 25.55
C THR A 260 -7.44 9.39 26.54
N LYS A 261 -7.68 8.08 26.63
CA LYS A 261 -8.61 7.49 27.57
C LYS A 261 -8.16 6.10 27.95
N GLU A 262 -8.22 5.79 29.24
CA GLU A 262 -7.93 4.47 29.79
C GLU A 262 -9.13 3.92 30.55
N GLY A 263 -9.35 2.60 30.51
CA GLY A 263 -10.40 1.94 31.26
C GLY A 263 -10.33 0.43 31.16
N LEU A 264 -10.73 -0.24 32.24
CA LEU A 264 -10.87 -1.69 32.28
C LEU A 264 -11.99 -2.11 31.32
N GLU A 265 -11.69 -3.08 30.44
CA GLU A 265 -12.62 -3.63 29.44
C GLU A 265 -13.29 -2.55 28.54
N LEU A 266 -12.66 -1.38 28.42
CA LEU A 266 -13.12 -0.27 27.58
C LEU A 266 -12.84 -0.56 26.10
N ASN A 267 -13.49 -1.56 25.52
CA ASN A 267 -13.30 -1.98 24.14
C ASN A 267 -14.04 -1.10 23.11
N SER A 268 -14.86 -0.14 23.57
CA SER A 268 -15.62 0.76 22.69
C SER A 268 -15.59 2.17 23.23
N VAL A 269 -15.35 3.14 22.34
CA VAL A 269 -15.30 4.57 22.67
C VAL A 269 -15.98 5.40 21.57
N SER A 270 -16.60 6.52 21.99
CA SER A 270 -17.07 7.55 21.05
C SER A 270 -15.96 8.56 20.82
N ILE A 271 -15.56 8.75 19.58
CA ILE A 271 -14.52 9.71 19.20
C ILE A 271 -15.11 10.81 18.34
N THR A 272 -14.96 12.05 18.80
CA THR A 272 -15.37 13.24 18.05
C THR A 272 -14.14 13.87 17.40
N SER A 273 -14.14 13.97 16.07
CA SER A 273 -13.08 14.63 15.32
C SER A 273 -13.16 16.16 15.47
N SER A 274 -12.03 16.83 15.31
CA SER A 274 -12.02 18.30 15.16
C SER A 274 -12.53 18.70 13.76
N VAL A 275 -12.90 19.98 13.63
CA VAL A 275 -13.23 20.60 12.32
C VAL A 275 -12.01 20.56 11.38
N CYS A 276 -10.82 20.71 11.96
CA CYS A 276 -9.54 20.61 11.26
C CYS A 276 -8.84 19.31 11.69
N PRO A 277 -9.29 18.13 11.23
CA PRO A 277 -8.61 16.93 11.61
C PRO A 277 -7.19 16.96 11.02
N THR A 278 -6.20 16.82 11.89
CA THR A 278 -4.81 16.60 11.46
C THR A 278 -4.65 15.15 11.02
N ASP A 279 -3.74 14.92 10.09
CA ASP A 279 -3.33 13.56 9.77
C ASP A 279 -2.81 12.89 11.04
N GLY A 280 -3.36 11.74 11.34
CA GLY A 280 -3.04 11.01 12.55
C GLY A 280 -3.87 9.74 12.63
N ILE A 281 -3.54 8.92 13.59
CA ILE A 281 -4.09 7.57 13.70
C ILE A 281 -4.80 7.44 15.04
N VAL A 282 -6.04 7.00 15.03
CA VAL A 282 -6.70 6.46 16.22
C VAL A 282 -6.04 5.12 16.52
N LYS A 283 -5.57 4.96 17.74
CA LYS A 283 -4.87 3.76 18.18
C LYS A 283 -5.28 3.33 19.57
N VAL A 284 -5.12 2.05 19.84
CA VAL A 284 -5.42 1.43 21.13
C VAL A 284 -4.33 0.44 21.48
N ARG A 285 -4.05 0.28 22.77
CA ARG A 285 -3.20 -0.79 23.29
C ARG A 285 -3.81 -1.39 24.55
N LEU A 286 -3.37 -2.57 24.90
CA LEU A 286 -3.85 -3.32 26.05
C LEU A 286 -2.79 -3.33 27.14
N LYS A 287 -3.25 -3.28 28.39
CA LYS A 287 -2.40 -3.30 29.58
C LYS A 287 -2.92 -4.34 30.58
N LYS A 288 -2.03 -5.04 31.25
CA LYS A 288 -2.34 -5.91 32.39
C LYS A 288 -1.09 -6.13 33.26
N ASN A 289 -1.24 -5.94 34.55
CA ASN A 289 -0.18 -6.21 35.54
C ASN A 289 1.17 -5.55 35.22
N GLY A 290 1.14 -4.29 34.74
CA GLY A 290 2.35 -3.56 34.34
C GLY A 290 2.86 -3.87 32.93
N GLU A 291 2.39 -4.93 32.29
CA GLU A 291 2.71 -5.25 30.91
C GLU A 291 1.85 -4.42 29.93
N VAL A 292 2.43 -3.99 28.84
CA VAL A 292 1.80 -3.14 27.82
C VAL A 292 2.03 -3.75 26.45
N SER A 293 0.94 -3.89 25.65
CA SER A 293 1.06 -4.34 24.26
C SER A 293 1.62 -3.24 23.34
N GLN A 294 2.00 -3.61 22.13
CA GLN A 294 2.17 -2.64 21.05
C GLN A 294 0.86 -1.88 20.80
N TRP A 295 0.97 -0.71 20.14
CA TRP A 295 -0.18 0.03 19.67
C TRP A 295 -0.79 -0.64 18.44
N TYR A 296 -2.11 -0.77 18.43
CA TYR A 296 -2.91 -1.21 17.29
C TYR A 296 -3.54 0.02 16.64
N ASN A 297 -3.17 0.25 15.40
CA ASN A 297 -3.67 1.37 14.62
C ASN A 297 -5.02 1.03 13.99
N CYS A 298 -5.97 1.96 14.05
CA CYS A 298 -7.23 1.83 13.35
C CYS A 298 -7.01 1.93 11.83
N PRO A 299 -7.54 1.00 11.02
CA PRO A 299 -7.32 0.99 9.58
C PRO A 299 -8.28 1.91 8.80
N TYR A 300 -8.78 3.01 9.38
CA TYR A 300 -9.58 3.96 8.63
C TYR A 300 -8.74 4.68 7.56
N LYS A 301 -9.39 5.13 6.47
CA LYS A 301 -8.71 5.70 5.29
C LYS A 301 -8.22 7.15 5.47
N GLY A 302 -8.28 7.69 6.69
CA GLY A 302 -7.84 9.04 6.99
C GLY A 302 -8.94 10.09 6.81
N ILE A 303 -8.54 11.28 6.38
CA ILE A 303 -9.45 12.44 6.26
C ILE A 303 -10.04 12.46 4.86
N SER A 304 -11.37 12.52 4.77
CA SER A 304 -12.05 12.69 3.49
C SER A 304 -12.27 14.16 3.17
N ASP A 305 -12.11 14.55 1.92
CA ASP A 305 -12.44 15.87 1.45
C ASP A 305 -13.97 16.10 1.47
N PRO A 306 -14.42 17.36 1.69
CA PRO A 306 -15.81 17.71 1.57
C PRO A 306 -16.35 17.42 0.17
N ALA A 307 -17.58 16.97 0.09
CA ALA A 307 -18.21 16.76 -1.19
C ALA A 307 -18.67 18.08 -1.81
N ILE A 308 -18.44 18.27 -3.11
CA ILE A 308 -19.10 19.31 -3.90
C ILE A 308 -20.34 18.67 -4.54
N THR A 309 -21.51 19.25 -4.32
CA THR A 309 -22.77 18.84 -4.94
C THR A 309 -23.33 19.96 -5.78
N SER A 310 -24.24 19.65 -6.72
CA SER A 310 -24.94 20.61 -7.55
C SER A 310 -26.40 20.17 -7.70
N THR A 311 -27.28 21.14 -7.89
CA THR A 311 -28.57 20.91 -8.53
C THR A 311 -28.36 20.51 -9.99
N ALA A 312 -29.42 20.25 -10.74
CA ALA A 312 -29.33 19.94 -12.18
C ALA A 312 -28.52 21.04 -12.89
N ALA A 313 -27.54 20.61 -13.68
CA ALA A 313 -26.63 21.51 -14.41
C ALA A 313 -26.97 21.52 -15.90
N TYR A 314 -27.41 22.66 -16.39
CA TYR A 314 -27.63 22.93 -17.81
C TYR A 314 -26.77 24.13 -18.25
N GLN A 315 -26.32 24.08 -19.50
CA GLN A 315 -25.53 25.17 -20.06
C GLN A 315 -26.37 26.48 -20.10
N PHE A 316 -25.76 27.59 -19.65
CA PHE A 316 -26.34 28.92 -19.57
C PHE A 316 -27.56 29.05 -18.63
N GLU A 317 -27.70 28.16 -17.67
CA GLU A 317 -28.67 28.28 -16.59
C GLU A 317 -27.97 28.41 -15.24
N TYR A 318 -28.68 28.97 -14.25
CA TYR A 318 -28.17 28.99 -12.89
C TYR A 318 -28.17 27.59 -12.27
N SER A 319 -27.06 27.28 -11.63
CA SER A 319 -26.93 26.10 -10.76
C SER A 319 -26.39 26.55 -9.41
N THR A 320 -26.88 25.96 -8.33
CA THR A 320 -26.32 26.19 -7.00
C THR A 320 -25.40 25.02 -6.67
N LEU A 321 -24.13 25.32 -6.38
CA LEU A 321 -23.22 24.35 -5.81
C LEU A 321 -23.36 24.33 -4.32
N ALA A 322 -23.00 23.22 -3.68
CA ALA A 322 -22.94 23.11 -2.23
C ALA A 322 -21.68 22.35 -1.84
N LEU A 323 -20.94 22.91 -0.89
CA LEU A 323 -19.78 22.28 -0.28
C LEU A 323 -20.18 21.73 1.09
N ASP A 324 -19.93 20.44 1.33
CA ASP A 324 -20.28 19.77 2.59
C ASP A 324 -19.30 20.12 3.72
N VAL A 325 -19.36 21.38 4.18
CA VAL A 325 -18.62 21.89 5.34
C VAL A 325 -19.57 22.62 6.29
N ALA A 326 -19.20 22.67 7.57
CA ALA A 326 -19.95 23.48 8.52
C ALA A 326 -19.76 24.96 8.18
N SER A 327 -20.87 25.67 7.90
CA SER A 327 -20.85 27.10 7.52
C SER A 327 -20.14 27.99 8.55
N SER A 328 -20.31 27.66 9.83
CA SER A 328 -19.67 28.38 10.97
C SER A 328 -18.13 28.20 11.00
N SER A 329 -17.63 27.17 10.33
CA SER A 329 -16.19 26.88 10.27
C SER A 329 -15.54 27.37 8.99
N LEU A 330 -16.32 27.73 7.97
CA LEU A 330 -15.81 28.22 6.71
C LEU A 330 -15.30 29.66 6.83
N SER A 331 -14.03 29.88 6.55
CA SER A 331 -13.45 31.23 6.42
C SER A 331 -13.62 31.75 4.99
N LYS A 332 -13.31 30.91 4.00
CA LYS A 332 -13.42 31.26 2.57
C LYS A 332 -13.46 30.02 1.70
N ALA A 333 -14.28 30.05 0.64
CA ALA A 333 -14.21 29.08 -0.46
C ALA A 333 -14.03 29.82 -1.79
N THR A 334 -12.89 29.67 -2.43
CA THR A 334 -12.64 30.27 -3.77
C THR A 334 -12.97 29.25 -4.83
N TRP A 335 -14.00 29.55 -5.64
CA TRP A 335 -14.50 28.68 -6.68
C TRP A 335 -13.92 29.04 -8.04
N SER A 336 -13.54 28.05 -8.82
CA SER A 336 -12.97 28.19 -10.16
C SER A 336 -13.23 26.93 -10.99
N GLY A 337 -13.00 27.04 -12.30
CA GLY A 337 -13.08 25.94 -13.27
C GLY A 337 -13.19 26.44 -14.68
N THR A 338 -12.70 25.65 -15.63
CA THR A 338 -12.90 25.93 -17.06
C THR A 338 -14.32 25.55 -17.47
N GLY A 339 -15.11 26.54 -17.94
CA GLY A 339 -16.50 26.30 -18.33
C GLY A 339 -17.51 26.61 -17.22
N ILE A 340 -17.11 27.38 -16.18
CA ILE A 340 -18.04 27.97 -15.20
C ILE A 340 -17.84 29.48 -15.11
N TYR A 341 -18.93 30.16 -14.73
CA TYR A 341 -18.96 31.55 -14.30
C TYR A 341 -19.61 31.62 -12.93
N VAL A 342 -18.95 32.24 -11.95
CA VAL A 342 -19.52 32.39 -10.61
C VAL A 342 -20.34 33.69 -10.58
N ALA A 343 -21.64 33.56 -10.59
CA ALA A 343 -22.59 34.67 -10.63
C ALA A 343 -22.68 35.38 -9.26
N SER A 344 -22.68 34.59 -8.17
CA SER A 344 -22.68 35.14 -6.80
C SER A 344 -22.20 34.09 -5.81
N GLY A 345 -21.93 34.54 -4.54
CA GLY A 345 -21.52 33.63 -3.47
C GLY A 345 -20.06 33.15 -3.55
N GLN A 346 -19.23 33.83 -4.34
CA GLN A 346 -17.78 33.61 -4.26
C GLN A 346 -17.31 33.89 -2.83
N GLY A 347 -16.56 32.91 -2.25
CA GLY A 347 -16.16 32.96 -0.84
C GLY A 347 -17.05 32.13 0.09
N THR A 348 -18.21 31.68 -0.34
CA THR A 348 -19.18 30.91 0.47
C THR A 348 -19.18 29.41 0.14
N ALA A 349 -19.85 28.62 0.98
CA ALA A 349 -20.04 27.18 0.76
C ALA A 349 -21.07 26.87 -0.34
N ALA A 350 -21.90 27.86 -0.73
CA ALA A 350 -23.02 27.67 -1.66
C ALA A 350 -23.05 28.76 -2.74
N PRO A 351 -22.10 28.80 -3.68
CA PRO A 351 -22.11 29.75 -4.77
C PRO A 351 -23.20 29.44 -5.77
N LYS A 352 -23.70 30.49 -6.44
CA LYS A 352 -24.56 30.40 -7.60
C LYS A 352 -23.67 30.53 -8.85
N VAL A 353 -23.69 29.51 -9.69
CA VAL A 353 -22.81 29.44 -10.87
C VAL A 353 -23.64 29.27 -12.15
N ILE A 354 -23.02 29.61 -13.26
CA ILE A 354 -23.53 29.32 -14.61
C ILE A 354 -22.48 28.45 -15.31
N PHE A 355 -22.88 27.26 -15.77
CA PHE A 355 -22.05 26.45 -16.62
C PHE A 355 -22.07 27.00 -18.04
N THR A 356 -20.92 27.42 -18.55
CA THR A 356 -20.82 28.05 -19.87
C THR A 356 -20.59 27.04 -21.00
N LYS A 357 -20.34 25.77 -20.65
CA LYS A 357 -20.03 24.69 -21.57
C LYS A 357 -20.83 23.44 -21.16
N SER A 358 -21.35 22.67 -22.13
CA SER A 358 -21.96 21.35 -21.92
C SER A 358 -20.90 20.23 -21.86
N GLY A 359 -21.32 19.03 -21.44
CA GLY A 359 -20.46 17.87 -21.28
C GLY A 359 -19.74 17.84 -19.93
N SER A 360 -18.49 17.38 -19.93
CA SER A 360 -17.69 17.23 -18.70
C SER A 360 -17.06 18.57 -18.29
N VAL A 361 -17.44 19.08 -17.13
CA VAL A 361 -16.92 20.34 -16.55
C VAL A 361 -16.38 20.08 -15.15
N THR A 362 -15.10 20.34 -14.92
CA THR A 362 -14.46 20.22 -13.62
C THR A 362 -14.50 21.55 -12.87
N VAL A 363 -15.09 21.51 -11.68
CA VAL A 363 -15.16 22.64 -10.74
C VAL A 363 -14.16 22.39 -9.62
N GLN A 364 -13.47 23.44 -9.21
CA GLN A 364 -12.56 23.47 -8.06
C GLN A 364 -13.06 24.44 -7.00
N ALA A 365 -12.88 24.04 -5.73
CA ALA A 365 -13.04 24.89 -4.58
C ALA A 365 -11.75 24.89 -3.75
N VAL A 366 -11.12 26.03 -3.56
CA VAL A 366 -10.02 26.23 -2.60
C VAL A 366 -10.62 26.70 -1.30
N VAL A 367 -10.55 25.86 -0.27
CA VAL A 367 -11.28 26.01 1.00
C VAL A 367 -10.31 26.36 2.12
N SER A 368 -10.60 27.46 2.84
CA SER A 368 -9.96 27.83 4.09
C SER A 368 -10.99 27.74 5.22
N LEU A 369 -10.58 27.18 6.37
CA LEU A 369 -11.43 27.06 7.56
C LEU A 369 -10.87 27.89 8.71
N SER A 370 -11.76 28.44 9.52
CA SER A 370 -11.38 29.17 10.72
C SER A 370 -10.67 28.24 11.72
N GLY A 371 -9.49 28.65 12.19
CA GLY A 371 -8.67 27.86 13.11
C GLY A 371 -7.91 26.70 12.49
N CYS A 372 -7.99 26.51 11.16
CA CYS A 372 -7.17 25.53 10.44
C CYS A 372 -5.95 26.19 9.81
N SER A 373 -4.82 25.52 9.83
CA SER A 373 -3.64 25.92 9.05
C SER A 373 -3.75 25.38 7.62
N GLY A 374 -3.46 26.24 6.63
CA GLY A 374 -3.46 25.88 5.22
C GLY A 374 -4.85 25.92 4.55
N VAL A 375 -4.84 25.53 3.28
CA VAL A 375 -6.02 25.45 2.42
C VAL A 375 -6.14 24.06 1.83
N ARG A 376 -7.38 23.63 1.49
CA ARG A 376 -7.62 22.41 0.71
C ARG A 376 -8.21 22.73 -0.64
N THR A 377 -7.70 22.10 -1.68
CA THR A 377 -8.26 22.18 -3.02
C THR A 377 -9.08 20.92 -3.30
N ILE A 378 -10.35 21.13 -3.54
CA ILE A 378 -11.34 20.09 -3.78
C ILE A 378 -11.81 20.23 -5.22
N SER A 379 -11.88 19.14 -5.95
CA SER A 379 -12.32 19.14 -7.34
C SER A 379 -13.44 18.13 -7.56
N LYS A 380 -14.41 18.49 -8.40
CA LYS A 380 -15.44 17.59 -8.85
C LYS A 380 -15.80 17.85 -10.31
N THR A 381 -15.95 16.78 -11.06
CA THR A 381 -16.41 16.84 -12.44
C THR A 381 -17.92 16.61 -12.48
N PHE A 382 -18.62 17.52 -13.16
CA PHE A 382 -20.06 17.47 -13.42
C PHE A 382 -20.32 17.14 -14.88
N THR A 383 -21.37 16.39 -15.14
CA THR A 383 -21.94 16.24 -16.48
C THR A 383 -23.00 17.32 -16.67
N VAL A 384 -22.68 18.31 -17.47
CA VAL A 384 -23.55 19.44 -17.78
C VAL A 384 -24.40 19.12 -19.00
N SER A 385 -25.71 19.18 -18.85
CA SER A 385 -26.65 18.97 -19.94
C SER A 385 -26.53 20.08 -20.99
N PRO A 386 -26.80 19.79 -22.26
CA PRO A 386 -26.73 20.78 -23.31
C PRO A 386 -27.70 21.95 -23.08
N PHE A 387 -27.45 23.03 -23.80
CA PHE A 387 -28.29 24.21 -23.91
C PHE A 387 -29.72 23.79 -24.33
N ARG A 388 -30.75 24.31 -23.62
CA ARG A 388 -32.13 23.87 -23.85
C ARG A 388 -33.14 25.00 -23.99
N TYR A 389 -32.72 26.22 -24.31
CA TYR A 389 -33.65 27.29 -24.55
C TYR A 389 -34.56 26.97 -25.73
N LEU A 390 -35.84 27.29 -25.62
CA LEU A 390 -36.81 27.12 -26.68
C LEU A 390 -37.35 28.46 -27.11
N ILE A 391 -37.39 28.66 -28.45
CA ILE A 391 -37.99 29.87 -29.06
C ILE A 391 -39.47 29.61 -29.23
N SER A 392 -40.28 30.36 -28.51
CA SER A 392 -41.75 30.41 -28.65
C SER A 392 -42.14 31.60 -29.49
N GLY A 393 -43.13 31.42 -30.36
CA GLY A 393 -43.65 32.44 -31.28
C GLY A 393 -44.32 31.76 -32.48
N GLU A 394 -44.94 32.54 -33.33
CA GLU A 394 -45.67 32.09 -34.53
C GLU A 394 -44.74 31.40 -35.54
N SER A 395 -45.26 30.40 -36.25
CA SER A 395 -44.51 29.74 -37.33
C SER A 395 -44.71 30.42 -38.66
N VAL A 396 -45.70 31.29 -38.79
CA VAL A 396 -45.96 32.13 -39.96
C VAL A 396 -46.20 33.53 -39.48
N ILE A 397 -45.51 34.51 -40.08
CA ILE A 397 -45.73 35.92 -39.78
C ILE A 397 -46.16 36.62 -41.08
N CYS A 398 -47.19 37.43 -41.01
CA CYS A 398 -47.72 38.20 -42.16
C CYS A 398 -47.18 39.64 -42.19
N TYR A 399 -46.84 40.20 -41.03
CA TYR A 399 -46.30 41.56 -40.90
C TYR A 399 -45.20 41.60 -39.83
N ASN A 400 -45.55 41.43 -38.58
CA ASN A 400 -44.65 41.43 -37.43
C ASN A 400 -44.92 40.21 -36.55
N GLY A 401 -43.89 39.78 -35.82
CA GLY A 401 -43.97 38.67 -34.89
C GLY A 401 -43.07 38.91 -33.67
N ASN A 402 -43.50 38.37 -32.53
CA ASN A 402 -42.68 38.36 -31.32
C ASN A 402 -42.24 36.96 -31.01
N TYR A 403 -40.95 36.80 -30.72
CA TYR A 403 -40.35 35.53 -30.34
C TYR A 403 -39.70 35.67 -28.97
N THR A 404 -39.95 34.72 -28.09
CA THR A 404 -39.48 34.77 -26.69
C THR A 404 -38.95 33.42 -26.25
N ILE A 405 -38.03 33.46 -25.27
CA ILE A 405 -37.60 32.29 -24.52
C ILE A 405 -38.64 32.04 -23.42
N SER A 406 -39.34 30.92 -23.42
CA SER A 406 -40.46 30.65 -22.54
C SER A 406 -40.21 29.55 -21.49
N ASN A 407 -39.25 28.68 -21.71
CA ASN A 407 -39.06 27.44 -20.94
C ASN A 407 -38.03 27.55 -19.79
N VAL A 408 -37.26 28.65 -19.72
CA VAL A 408 -36.19 28.82 -18.74
C VAL A 408 -36.10 30.26 -18.20
N THR A 409 -35.51 30.38 -17.00
CA THR A 409 -35.10 31.70 -16.48
C THR A 409 -33.68 31.96 -16.95
N VAL A 410 -33.54 32.94 -17.86
CA VAL A 410 -32.21 33.32 -18.39
C VAL A 410 -31.45 34.12 -17.33
N PRO A 411 -30.20 33.71 -16.98
CA PRO A 411 -29.35 34.50 -16.12
C PRO A 411 -29.04 35.88 -16.71
N SER A 412 -28.99 36.91 -15.88
CA SER A 412 -28.70 38.29 -16.31
C SER A 412 -27.32 38.46 -16.91
N GLU A 413 -26.39 37.59 -16.54
CA GLU A 413 -25.00 37.57 -17.02
C GLU A 413 -24.86 36.98 -18.42
N VAL A 414 -25.84 36.23 -18.88
CA VAL A 414 -25.87 35.61 -20.20
C VAL A 414 -26.30 36.66 -21.23
N GLN A 415 -25.42 36.93 -22.17
CA GLN A 415 -25.70 37.80 -23.31
C GLN A 415 -26.54 37.03 -24.33
N LEU A 416 -27.66 37.63 -24.74
CA LEU A 416 -28.53 37.10 -25.78
C LEU A 416 -28.34 37.90 -27.06
N THR A 417 -28.29 37.24 -28.20
CA THR A 417 -28.26 37.89 -29.51
C THR A 417 -29.20 37.17 -30.46
N TRP A 418 -30.20 37.90 -30.96
CA TRP A 418 -31.08 37.41 -31.99
C TRP A 418 -30.55 37.74 -33.36
N SER A 419 -30.73 36.81 -34.30
CA SER A 419 -30.35 36.96 -35.70
C SER A 419 -31.30 36.14 -36.57
N TYR A 420 -31.17 36.30 -37.87
CA TYR A 420 -31.92 35.52 -38.90
C TYR A 420 -30.93 35.09 -39.98
N THR A 421 -31.28 34.11 -40.81
CA THR A 421 -30.33 33.48 -41.76
C THR A 421 -30.49 33.92 -43.19
N ASN A 422 -31.70 34.09 -43.72
CA ASN A 422 -31.95 34.28 -45.14
C ASN A 422 -32.28 35.75 -45.50
N GLY A 423 -32.25 36.66 -44.56
CA GLY A 423 -32.46 38.08 -44.75
C GLY A 423 -33.92 38.46 -45.12
N LYS A 424 -34.87 37.64 -44.73
CA LYS A 424 -36.32 37.90 -44.98
C LYS A 424 -36.98 38.59 -43.80
N LEU A 425 -36.25 38.82 -42.72
CA LEU A 425 -36.72 39.48 -41.50
C LEU A 425 -35.90 40.73 -41.24
N GLU A 426 -36.47 41.68 -40.47
CA GLU A 426 -35.81 42.80 -39.84
C GLU A 426 -36.09 42.76 -38.33
N ILE A 427 -35.04 42.90 -37.49
CA ILE A 427 -35.21 43.02 -36.05
C ILE A 427 -35.67 44.46 -35.77
N GLN A 428 -36.87 44.59 -35.22
CA GLN A 428 -37.49 45.87 -34.90
C GLN A 428 -37.20 46.29 -33.45
N GLY A 429 -36.83 45.34 -32.60
CA GLY A 429 -36.48 45.61 -31.19
C GLY A 429 -36.19 44.34 -30.39
N GLY A 430 -35.59 44.49 -29.22
CA GLY A 430 -35.33 43.38 -28.31
C GLY A 430 -34.16 42.47 -28.72
N GLN A 431 -33.28 42.87 -29.61
CA GLN A 431 -32.17 42.05 -30.14
C GLN A 431 -31.33 41.40 -29.03
N SER A 432 -31.14 42.04 -27.92
CA SER A 432 -30.34 41.57 -26.80
C SER A 432 -31.17 41.17 -25.58
N THR A 433 -32.44 40.98 -25.73
CA THR A 433 -33.37 40.68 -24.62
C THR A 433 -33.97 39.26 -24.79
N LYS A 434 -34.73 38.85 -23.79
CA LYS A 434 -35.47 37.57 -23.76
C LYS A 434 -36.53 37.47 -24.88
N THR A 435 -37.01 38.61 -25.37
CA THR A 435 -38.03 38.72 -26.39
C THR A 435 -37.54 39.59 -27.52
N VAL A 436 -37.64 39.15 -28.77
CA VAL A 436 -37.33 39.93 -29.94
C VAL A 436 -38.63 40.19 -30.75
N SER A 437 -38.76 41.41 -31.26
CA SER A 437 -39.78 41.77 -32.23
C SER A 437 -39.14 41.83 -33.61
N VAL A 438 -39.75 41.15 -34.57
CA VAL A 438 -39.29 41.12 -35.95
C VAL A 438 -40.40 41.52 -36.88
N GLY A 439 -40.04 42.16 -37.98
CA GLY A 439 -40.89 42.43 -39.13
C GLY A 439 -40.41 41.72 -40.38
N ILE A 440 -41.26 41.67 -41.42
CA ILE A 440 -40.85 41.16 -42.71
C ILE A 440 -40.04 42.25 -43.41
N ALA A 441 -38.85 41.88 -43.95
CA ALA A 441 -38.06 42.79 -44.74
C ALA A 441 -38.76 43.13 -46.06
N PRO A 442 -38.79 44.38 -46.52
CA PRO A 442 -39.53 44.82 -47.68
C PRO A 442 -39.25 43.97 -48.95
N GLY A 443 -40.32 43.42 -49.51
CA GLY A 443 -40.26 42.60 -50.73
C GLY A 443 -39.59 41.21 -50.52
N LYS A 444 -39.37 40.76 -49.30
CA LYS A 444 -38.80 39.46 -48.98
C LYS A 444 -39.83 38.51 -48.36
N PHE A 445 -40.04 37.35 -48.98
CA PHE A 445 -41.03 36.34 -48.53
C PHE A 445 -40.39 34.95 -48.58
N GLY A 446 -40.96 34.02 -47.79
CA GLY A 446 -40.63 32.61 -47.78
C GLY A 446 -39.96 32.16 -46.49
N ASP A 447 -39.32 30.94 -46.51
CA ASP A 447 -38.73 30.28 -45.37
C ASP A 447 -37.57 31.07 -44.81
N GLU A 448 -37.54 31.18 -43.51
CA GLU A 448 -36.52 31.88 -42.70
C GLU A 448 -36.25 31.14 -41.40
N TRP A 449 -35.13 31.35 -40.81
CA TRP A 449 -34.78 30.86 -39.49
C TRP A 449 -34.50 32.04 -38.58
N ILE A 450 -35.25 32.14 -37.51
CA ILE A 450 -34.88 33.01 -36.39
C ILE A 450 -33.97 32.26 -35.47
N ARG A 451 -32.84 32.85 -35.12
CA ARG A 451 -31.77 32.23 -34.30
C ARG A 451 -31.51 33.09 -33.07
N LEU A 452 -31.48 32.39 -31.92
CA LEU A 452 -31.02 32.96 -30.65
C LEU A 452 -29.63 32.37 -30.33
N THR A 453 -28.68 33.23 -30.09
CA THR A 453 -27.38 32.87 -29.55
C THR A 453 -27.28 33.36 -28.13
N ALA A 454 -26.98 32.47 -27.19
CA ALA A 454 -26.61 32.78 -25.81
C ALA A 454 -25.10 32.70 -25.64
N SER A 455 -24.49 33.68 -24.98
CA SER A 455 -23.05 33.71 -24.76
C SER A 455 -22.65 34.20 -23.38
N LEU A 456 -21.58 33.60 -22.83
CA LEU A 456 -20.99 34.00 -21.55
C LEU A 456 -19.55 33.47 -21.46
N GLY A 457 -18.59 34.30 -21.06
CA GLY A 457 -17.21 33.88 -20.83
C GLY A 457 -16.50 33.32 -22.07
N GLY A 458 -16.80 33.85 -23.27
CA GLY A 458 -16.24 33.39 -24.54
C GLY A 458 -16.81 32.09 -25.09
N GLN A 459 -17.81 31.52 -24.40
CA GLN A 459 -18.56 30.33 -24.88
C GLN A 459 -19.91 30.77 -25.39
N SER A 460 -20.43 30.07 -26.41
CA SER A 460 -21.75 30.33 -26.96
C SER A 460 -22.49 29.07 -27.34
N ALA A 461 -23.82 29.12 -27.34
CA ALA A 461 -24.68 28.10 -27.90
C ALA A 461 -25.87 28.80 -28.55
N ALA A 462 -26.48 28.14 -29.52
CA ALA A 462 -27.60 28.72 -30.25
C ALA A 462 -28.70 27.74 -30.46
N VAL A 463 -29.92 28.26 -30.58
CA VAL A 463 -31.11 27.55 -31.00
C VAL A 463 -31.76 28.34 -32.14
N SER A 464 -32.38 27.64 -33.08
CA SER A 464 -33.09 28.23 -34.21
C SER A 464 -34.53 27.70 -34.28
N LYS A 465 -35.43 28.53 -34.77
CA LYS A 465 -36.80 28.17 -35.08
C LYS A 465 -37.09 28.52 -36.52
N ALA A 466 -37.61 27.55 -37.28
CA ALA A 466 -38.08 27.75 -38.64
C ALA A 466 -39.38 28.56 -38.62
N ILE A 467 -39.48 29.51 -39.48
CA ILE A 467 -40.68 30.34 -39.69
C ILE A 467 -40.89 30.62 -41.18
N TYR A 468 -42.06 30.95 -41.58
CA TYR A 468 -42.37 31.47 -42.89
C TYR A 468 -42.75 32.95 -42.79
N ALA A 469 -42.04 33.76 -43.54
CA ALA A 469 -42.29 35.21 -43.63
C ALA A 469 -43.17 35.52 -44.86
N GLY A 470 -44.33 36.13 -44.63
CA GLY A 470 -45.24 36.53 -45.69
C GLY A 470 -46.55 35.68 -45.74
N TYR A 471 -47.41 36.07 -46.68
CA TYR A 471 -48.63 35.30 -46.93
C TYR A 471 -48.24 34.02 -47.70
N PRO A 472 -48.73 32.85 -47.28
CA PRO A 472 -48.57 31.66 -48.11
C PRO A 472 -49.30 31.86 -49.44
N THR A 473 -48.53 32.01 -50.52
CA THR A 473 -49.14 32.02 -51.86
C THR A 473 -49.63 30.62 -52.14
N VAL A 474 -50.98 30.48 -52.25
CA VAL A 474 -51.55 29.28 -52.79
C VAL A 474 -51.23 29.30 -54.29
N THR A 475 -50.14 28.73 -54.70
CA THR A 475 -49.88 28.32 -56.07
C THR A 475 -50.93 27.26 -56.35
N LYS A 476 -51.78 27.51 -57.38
CA LYS A 476 -52.88 26.69 -57.86
C LYS A 476 -52.64 25.19 -57.63
N VAL A 477 -53.36 24.63 -56.68
CA VAL A 477 -53.41 23.17 -56.48
C VAL A 477 -54.09 22.65 -57.75
N THR A 478 -53.34 22.04 -58.67
CA THR A 478 -53.90 21.11 -59.61
C THR A 478 -54.50 20.00 -58.76
N GLU A 479 -55.81 19.88 -58.68
CA GLU A 479 -56.49 18.87 -57.93
C GLU A 479 -55.85 17.51 -58.22
N PRO A 480 -55.35 16.79 -57.26
CA PRO A 480 -55.10 15.39 -57.41
C PRO A 480 -56.46 14.71 -57.40
N SER A 481 -56.66 13.77 -58.31
CA SER A 481 -57.90 13.01 -58.48
C SER A 481 -58.31 12.16 -57.27
N GLU A 482 -57.69 12.27 -56.18
CA GLU A 482 -58.03 11.64 -54.87
C GLU A 482 -57.47 12.45 -53.69
N CYS A 483 -58.41 13.05 -52.93
CA CYS A 483 -58.12 13.68 -51.65
C CYS A 483 -57.96 12.63 -50.58
N THR A 484 -56.74 12.17 -50.31
CA THR A 484 -56.39 11.54 -49.03
C THR A 484 -55.84 12.62 -48.11
N PRO A 485 -56.31 12.80 -46.85
CA PRO A 485 -55.75 13.74 -45.91
C PRO A 485 -54.37 13.25 -45.54
N LYS A 486 -53.32 13.92 -45.98
CA LYS A 486 -51.96 13.72 -45.39
C LYS A 486 -51.96 14.36 -44.01
N SER A 487 -51.64 13.55 -43.00
CA SER A 487 -51.36 13.98 -41.67
C SER A 487 -50.29 15.12 -41.65
N ARG A 488 -50.50 16.11 -40.80
CA ARG A 488 -49.58 17.20 -40.55
C ARG A 488 -48.17 16.65 -40.35
N GLY A 489 -47.24 17.00 -41.22
CA GLY A 489 -45.84 16.67 -41.07
C GLY A 489 -45.28 17.31 -39.80
N GLU A 490 -44.79 16.49 -38.93
CA GLU A 490 -43.97 16.94 -37.80
C GLU A 490 -42.67 17.58 -38.32
N PHE A 491 -42.44 18.82 -37.92
CA PHE A 491 -41.19 19.48 -38.22
C PHE A 491 -40.16 19.04 -37.19
N TYR A 492 -39.17 18.29 -37.60
CA TYR A 492 -38.06 17.91 -36.78
C TYR A 492 -37.11 19.12 -36.60
N SER A 493 -36.75 19.41 -35.36
CA SER A 493 -35.62 20.26 -35.05
C SER A 493 -34.35 19.42 -35.12
N GLU A 494 -33.53 19.60 -36.17
CA GLU A 494 -32.15 19.07 -36.11
C GLU A 494 -31.33 19.86 -35.10
N SER A 495 -31.02 19.22 -33.99
CA SER A 495 -29.94 19.65 -33.13
C SER A 495 -28.65 19.15 -33.75
N SER A 496 -27.89 20.02 -34.41
CA SER A 496 -26.51 19.73 -34.80
C SER A 496 -25.64 19.67 -33.56
N LEU A 497 -24.93 18.58 -33.42
CA LEU A 497 -23.84 18.32 -32.47
C LEU A 497 -22.74 19.36 -32.49
#